data_09bba41898316aee2b7ec9b63662c5d6
#
_entry.id   09bba41898316aee2b7ec9b63662c5d6
#
_cell.length_a   1.000
_cell.length_b   1.000
_cell.length_c   1.000
_cell.angle_alpha   90.00
_cell.angle_beta   90.00
_cell.angle_gamma   90.00
#
_symmetry.space_group_name_H-M   'P 1'
#
loop_
_entity.id
_entity.type
_entity.pdbx_description
1 polymer ?
#
loop_
_entity_poly.entity_id
_entity_poly.type
_entity_poly.pdbx_seq_one_letter_code
_entity_poly.pdbx_strand_id
1 'polypeptide(L)'
;MAAMNPDEIISILKEEIKNYDEISKDQEVGTVISVGDGIATVHGIDHAMYGEVVTFENGLKGMVQDIRANSIGCILFGKDTGIKEGTKVARTQKQAGVPVGDAFIGRIVNALGAPIDGKGEIKADGYRPVENPAPGIIDRKSVTIPLETGILSIDSMFPIGRGQRELIIGDRQTGKTSVALDTILNQKGKDVICIYVAIGQKASTVAKIVSTLEKHGAMDYTTVFSSTASDCAPLQYIVPYAGTALAEYFMYKGKDVLMVYDDLSKHAVAYRALSLLLERSPGREAYPGDVFYLHSRLLERSSRLNEKAGGGSITALPIIETQAGDLSAYIPTNVISITDGQIFLESDLFNSGMRPAVNVGLSVSRVGGAAQAKAMKKAAGSVRIDLAQYREMEIFTQFSSDLDEATTQQLKYGSGLMELLKQPLSSPLSLHEQVITLCAATHKAMMHVETKKMKKYQRDMLDYFDSAYPEIGREIEEKRQLPDELAEKIVKVAEEFADKSR
;
A
#
# COMPACT_ATOMS: atom_id res chain seq x y z
N MET A 1 -27.72 -58.25 42.38
CA MET A 1 -26.89 -57.65 41.35
C MET A 1 -26.61 -58.72 40.33
N ALA A 2 -27.22 -58.64 39.16
CA ALA A 2 -26.94 -59.60 38.10
C ALA A 2 -25.53 -59.26 37.54
N ALA A 3 -24.67 -60.29 37.49
CA ALA A 3 -23.34 -60.17 36.89
C ALA A 3 -23.52 -59.93 35.39
N MET A 4 -23.04 -58.80 34.88
CA MET A 4 -23.00 -58.55 33.44
C MET A 4 -22.18 -59.64 32.72
N ASN A 5 -22.72 -60.11 31.60
CA ASN A 5 -22.08 -61.11 30.78
C ASN A 5 -20.75 -60.57 30.21
N PRO A 6 -19.65 -61.30 30.20
CA PRO A 6 -18.38 -60.86 29.65
C PRO A 6 -18.47 -60.33 28.18
N ASP A 7 -19.36 -60.91 27.38
CA ASP A 7 -19.60 -60.45 26.01
C ASP A 7 -20.29 -59.09 25.93
N GLU A 8 -21.14 -58.73 26.89
CA GLU A 8 -21.75 -57.40 26.98
C GLU A 8 -20.72 -56.34 27.40
N ILE A 9 -19.79 -56.69 28.30
CA ILE A 9 -18.68 -55.81 28.71
C ILE A 9 -17.76 -55.54 27.54
N ILE A 10 -17.44 -56.60 26.76
CA ILE A 10 -16.57 -56.46 25.55
C ILE A 10 -17.26 -55.64 24.48
N SER A 11 -18.58 -55.75 24.29
CA SER A 11 -19.31 -54.95 23.30
C SER A 11 -19.40 -53.49 23.73
N ILE A 12 -19.64 -53.16 24.99
CA ILE A 12 -19.62 -51.80 25.53
C ILE A 12 -18.26 -51.17 25.43
N LEU A 13 -17.20 -51.89 25.77
CA LEU A 13 -15.82 -51.40 25.61
C LEU A 13 -15.44 -51.16 24.15
N LYS A 14 -15.87 -52.00 23.21
CA LYS A 14 -15.67 -51.78 21.79
C LYS A 14 -16.42 -50.57 21.26
N GLU A 15 -17.61 -50.31 21.74
CA GLU A 15 -18.41 -49.17 21.37
C GLU A 15 -17.87 -47.88 22.00
N GLU A 16 -17.41 -47.91 23.26
CA GLU A 16 -16.72 -46.79 23.89
C GLU A 16 -15.37 -46.47 23.22
N ILE A 17 -14.56 -47.47 22.84
CA ILE A 17 -13.31 -47.31 22.11
C ILE A 17 -13.58 -46.70 20.73
N LYS A 18 -14.65 -47.16 20.02
CA LYS A 18 -15.03 -46.64 18.72
C LYS A 18 -15.52 -45.18 18.80
N ASN A 19 -16.35 -44.87 19.81
CA ASN A 19 -16.80 -43.53 20.08
C ASN A 19 -15.65 -42.62 20.54
N TYR A 20 -14.66 -43.12 21.28
CA TYR A 20 -13.47 -42.41 21.68
C TYR A 20 -12.59 -42.08 20.46
N ASP A 21 -12.41 -43.04 19.52
CA ASP A 21 -11.69 -42.82 18.26
C ASP A 21 -12.41 -41.82 17.35
N GLU A 22 -13.75 -41.80 17.30
CA GLU A 22 -14.52 -40.81 16.54
C GLU A 22 -14.42 -39.40 17.19
N ILE A 23 -14.55 -39.32 18.51
CA ILE A 23 -14.41 -38.07 19.27
C ILE A 23 -12.96 -37.55 19.20
N SER A 24 -11.97 -38.44 19.23
CA SER A 24 -10.53 -38.11 19.10
C SER A 24 -10.18 -37.61 17.70
N LYS A 25 -10.84 -38.06 16.65
CA LYS A 25 -10.64 -37.57 15.29
C LYS A 25 -11.22 -36.17 15.07
N ASP A 26 -12.28 -35.80 15.76
CA ASP A 26 -12.91 -34.47 15.63
C ASP A 26 -12.20 -33.40 16.48
N GLN A 27 -11.44 -33.76 17.52
CA GLN A 27 -10.67 -32.84 18.36
C GLN A 27 -9.26 -33.35 18.62
N GLU A 28 -8.43 -33.26 17.61
CA GLU A 28 -7.01 -33.57 17.75
C GLU A 28 -6.32 -32.55 18.67
N VAL A 29 -5.79 -33.03 19.80
CA VAL A 29 -5.15 -32.22 20.83
C VAL A 29 -3.69 -32.60 20.94
N GLY A 30 -2.81 -31.64 20.65
CA GLY A 30 -1.37 -31.78 20.80
C GLY A 30 -0.83 -31.21 22.10
N THR A 31 0.47 -31.26 22.22
CA THR A 31 1.21 -30.76 23.38
C THR A 31 2.40 -29.91 22.91
N VAL A 32 2.64 -28.76 23.54
CA VAL A 32 3.79 -27.92 23.28
C VAL A 32 5.07 -28.62 23.74
N ILE A 33 6.04 -28.74 22.85
CA ILE A 33 7.39 -29.26 23.13
C ILE A 33 8.32 -28.13 23.54
N SER A 34 8.26 -27.00 22.83
CA SER A 34 9.06 -25.82 23.10
C SER A 34 8.30 -24.55 22.72
N VAL A 35 8.57 -23.44 23.39
CA VAL A 35 7.99 -22.13 23.12
C VAL A 35 9.00 -21.02 23.37
N GLY A 36 9.02 -20.03 22.52
CA GLY A 36 9.85 -18.83 22.68
C GLY A 36 9.72 -17.90 21.47
N ASP A 37 9.91 -16.61 21.70
CA ASP A 37 9.94 -15.56 20.69
C ASP A 37 8.72 -15.55 19.73
N GLY A 38 7.54 -15.93 20.24
CA GLY A 38 6.30 -15.96 19.47
C GLY A 38 6.11 -17.20 18.60
N ILE A 39 6.90 -18.26 18.83
CA ILE A 39 6.78 -19.57 18.15
C ILE A 39 6.59 -20.65 19.18
N ALA A 40 5.71 -21.60 18.89
CA ALA A 40 5.54 -22.84 19.64
C ALA A 40 5.73 -24.05 18.71
N THR A 41 6.54 -25.01 19.16
CA THR A 41 6.65 -26.33 18.53
C THR A 41 5.68 -27.27 19.22
N VAL A 42 4.81 -27.91 18.48
CA VAL A 42 3.70 -28.75 18.97
C VAL A 42 3.86 -30.16 18.43
N HIS A 43 3.53 -31.16 19.23
CA HIS A 43 3.49 -32.58 18.86
C HIS A 43 2.07 -33.12 19.07
N GLY A 44 1.63 -34.06 18.23
CA GLY A 44 0.35 -34.76 18.37
C GLY A 44 -0.84 -34.06 17.70
N ILE A 45 -0.61 -33.15 16.75
CA ILE A 45 -1.61 -32.60 15.84
C ILE A 45 -1.19 -32.92 14.38
N ASP A 46 -1.03 -34.19 14.09
CA ASP A 46 -0.38 -34.68 12.86
C ASP A 46 -1.18 -34.38 11.59
N HIS A 47 -2.48 -34.14 11.69
CA HIS A 47 -3.34 -33.79 10.56
C HIS A 47 -3.51 -32.26 10.40
N ALA A 48 -2.76 -31.44 11.15
CA ALA A 48 -2.86 -29.97 11.02
C ALA A 48 -2.42 -29.51 9.63
N MET A 49 -3.15 -28.54 9.08
CA MET A 49 -2.89 -27.99 7.76
C MET A 49 -2.09 -26.67 7.87
N TYR A 50 -1.27 -26.39 6.88
CA TYR A 50 -0.60 -25.09 6.77
C TYR A 50 -1.63 -23.96 6.76
N GLY A 51 -1.39 -22.91 7.56
CA GLY A 51 -2.33 -21.80 7.71
C GLY A 51 -3.52 -22.07 8.64
N GLU A 52 -3.63 -23.27 9.23
CA GLU A 52 -4.69 -23.59 10.19
C GLU A 52 -4.50 -22.86 11.50
N VAL A 53 -5.58 -22.33 12.07
CA VAL A 53 -5.59 -21.77 13.44
C VAL A 53 -5.59 -22.89 14.46
N VAL A 54 -4.73 -22.77 15.45
CA VAL A 54 -4.72 -23.61 16.67
C VAL A 54 -5.01 -22.75 17.88
N THR A 55 -5.63 -23.33 18.91
CA THR A 55 -5.94 -22.65 20.17
C THR A 55 -5.20 -23.34 21.32
N PHE A 56 -4.43 -22.57 22.06
CA PHE A 56 -3.71 -23.01 23.25
C PHE A 56 -4.65 -23.02 24.47
N GLU A 57 -4.31 -23.81 25.48
CA GLU A 57 -5.10 -23.98 26.72
C GLU A 57 -5.44 -22.66 27.41
N ASN A 58 -4.55 -21.64 27.31
CA ASN A 58 -4.77 -20.28 27.84
C ASN A 58 -5.66 -19.40 26.96
N GLY A 59 -6.24 -19.94 25.87
CA GLY A 59 -7.07 -19.20 24.91
C GLY A 59 -6.28 -18.42 23.84
N LEU A 60 -4.93 -18.38 23.89
CA LEU A 60 -4.13 -17.76 22.84
C LEU A 60 -4.31 -18.55 21.53
N LYS A 61 -4.40 -17.82 20.43
CA LYS A 61 -4.46 -18.40 19.09
C LYS A 61 -3.08 -18.37 18.44
N GLY A 62 -2.82 -19.36 17.63
CA GLY A 62 -1.65 -19.43 16.76
C GLY A 62 -2.04 -19.92 15.38
N MET A 63 -1.08 -19.93 14.46
CA MET A 63 -1.25 -20.44 13.11
C MET A 63 -0.12 -21.41 12.76
N VAL A 64 -0.46 -22.52 12.16
CA VAL A 64 0.49 -23.52 11.66
C VAL A 64 1.30 -22.92 10.50
N GLN A 65 2.63 -22.91 10.63
CA GLN A 65 3.55 -22.34 9.63
C GLN A 65 4.63 -23.33 9.16
N ASP A 66 4.85 -24.40 9.91
CA ASP A 66 5.82 -25.40 9.57
C ASP A 66 5.30 -26.80 9.94
N ILE A 67 5.42 -27.75 9.02
CA ILE A 67 4.94 -29.12 9.23
C ILE A 67 6.13 -30.06 9.00
N ARG A 68 6.54 -30.75 10.05
CA ARG A 68 7.63 -31.75 10.03
C ARG A 68 7.08 -33.13 10.36
N ALA A 69 7.89 -34.14 10.18
CA ALA A 69 7.50 -35.55 10.40
C ALA A 69 6.91 -35.79 11.82
N ASN A 70 7.44 -35.14 12.85
CA ASN A 70 7.09 -35.41 14.26
C ASN A 70 6.73 -34.13 15.03
N SER A 71 6.65 -32.97 14.39
CA SER A 71 6.37 -31.72 15.05
C SER A 71 5.78 -30.67 14.11
N ILE A 72 4.99 -29.78 14.67
CA ILE A 72 4.32 -28.68 13.97
C ILE A 72 4.83 -27.38 14.56
N GLY A 73 5.36 -26.49 13.72
CA GLY A 73 5.76 -25.14 14.09
C GLY A 73 4.57 -24.18 13.97
N CYS A 74 4.18 -23.57 15.07
CA CYS A 74 3.07 -22.61 15.14
C CYS A 74 3.60 -21.22 15.49
N ILE A 75 3.17 -20.19 14.75
CA ILE A 75 3.37 -18.79 15.13
C ILE A 75 2.23 -18.35 16.06
N LEU A 76 2.56 -17.56 17.08
CA LEU A 76 1.61 -17.15 18.11
C LEU A 76 1.06 -15.74 17.81
N PHE A 77 -0.25 -15.55 17.93
CA PHE A 77 -0.91 -14.26 17.72
C PHE A 77 -0.98 -13.42 19.01
N GLY A 78 0.10 -13.40 19.76
CA GLY A 78 0.21 -12.65 21.01
C GLY A 78 1.47 -13.00 21.78
N LYS A 79 1.54 -12.54 23.03
CA LYS A 79 2.65 -12.87 23.91
C LYS A 79 2.56 -14.34 24.35
N ASP A 80 3.69 -15.01 24.35
CA ASP A 80 3.87 -16.40 24.77
C ASP A 80 3.77 -16.62 26.29
N THR A 81 3.55 -15.52 27.07
CA THR A 81 3.38 -15.58 28.51
C THR A 81 2.24 -16.52 28.90
N GLY A 82 2.54 -17.52 29.73
CA GLY A 82 1.56 -18.53 30.17
C GLY A 82 1.49 -19.80 29.30
N ILE A 83 2.24 -19.87 28.21
CA ILE A 83 2.48 -21.08 27.47
C ILE A 83 3.82 -21.68 27.93
N LYS A 84 3.85 -22.97 28.20
CA LYS A 84 5.04 -23.70 28.62
C LYS A 84 5.05 -25.08 27.96
N GLU A 85 6.15 -25.78 28.07
CA GLU A 85 6.24 -27.19 27.73
C GLU A 85 5.12 -28.01 28.42
N GLY A 86 4.47 -28.86 27.69
CA GLY A 86 3.31 -29.63 28.19
C GLY A 86 1.95 -28.92 28.04
N THR A 87 1.88 -27.63 27.67
CA THR A 87 0.62 -26.94 27.42
C THR A 87 -0.16 -27.61 26.29
N LYS A 88 -1.48 -27.80 26.47
CA LYS A 88 -2.35 -28.39 25.46
C LYS A 88 -2.69 -27.41 24.33
N VAL A 89 -2.76 -27.96 23.11
CA VAL A 89 -3.08 -27.21 21.88
C VAL A 89 -4.13 -27.97 21.09
N ALA A 90 -5.26 -27.33 20.81
CA ALA A 90 -6.34 -27.91 20.03
C ALA A 90 -6.37 -27.35 18.61
N ARG A 91 -6.61 -28.20 17.63
CA ARG A 91 -6.88 -27.77 16.24
C ARG A 91 -8.25 -27.12 16.14
N THR A 92 -8.39 -26.17 15.25
CA THR A 92 -9.70 -25.55 14.95
C THR A 92 -10.27 -25.97 13.61
N GLN A 93 -9.47 -26.62 12.74
CA GLN A 93 -9.82 -26.98 11.37
C GLN A 93 -10.23 -25.75 10.50
N LYS A 94 -9.87 -24.54 10.93
CA LYS A 94 -10.18 -23.29 10.24
C LYS A 94 -8.90 -22.59 9.80
N GLN A 95 -8.89 -22.10 8.59
CA GLN A 95 -7.80 -21.23 8.11
C GLN A 95 -7.77 -19.92 8.89
N ALA A 96 -6.57 -19.38 9.09
CA ALA A 96 -6.40 -18.06 9.69
C ALA A 96 -7.07 -17.01 8.81
N GLY A 97 -7.85 -16.14 9.42
CA GLY A 97 -8.60 -15.11 8.73
C GLY A 97 -8.94 -13.95 9.66
N VAL A 98 -9.62 -12.97 9.10
CA VAL A 98 -10.04 -11.78 9.82
C VAL A 98 -11.52 -11.49 9.57
N PRO A 99 -12.19 -10.85 10.53
CA PRO A 99 -13.53 -10.33 10.32
C PRO A 99 -13.48 -9.21 9.27
N VAL A 100 -14.50 -9.15 8.40
CA VAL A 100 -14.65 -8.15 7.34
C VAL A 100 -16.07 -7.59 7.34
N GLY A 101 -16.22 -6.37 6.85
CA GLY A 101 -17.53 -5.71 6.79
C GLY A 101 -17.42 -4.22 6.51
N ASP A 102 -18.53 -3.61 6.14
CA ASP A 102 -18.59 -2.17 5.87
C ASP A 102 -18.34 -1.33 7.14
N ALA A 103 -18.65 -1.90 8.32
CA ALA A 103 -18.43 -1.25 9.61
C ALA A 103 -16.94 -1.05 9.99
N PHE A 104 -16.02 -1.61 9.21
CA PHE A 104 -14.58 -1.39 9.39
C PHE A 104 -14.10 -0.03 8.86
N ILE A 105 -14.86 0.63 8.00
CA ILE A 105 -14.53 1.97 7.50
C ILE A 105 -14.56 2.95 8.67
N GLY A 106 -13.52 3.80 8.76
CA GLY A 106 -13.37 4.77 9.85
C GLY A 106 -12.76 4.20 11.14
N ARG A 107 -12.37 2.93 11.14
CA ARG A 107 -11.87 2.24 12.33
C ARG A 107 -10.35 1.99 12.27
N ILE A 108 -9.77 1.84 13.46
CA ILE A 108 -8.37 1.43 13.63
C ILE A 108 -8.38 0.06 14.29
N VAL A 109 -7.77 -0.90 13.62
CA VAL A 109 -7.77 -2.31 14.06
C VAL A 109 -6.34 -2.88 14.11
N ASN A 110 -6.17 -3.91 14.91
CA ASN A 110 -4.91 -4.67 14.98
C ASN A 110 -4.81 -5.69 13.82
N ALA A 111 -3.74 -6.47 13.81
CA ALA A 111 -3.46 -7.49 12.80
C ALA A 111 -4.52 -8.61 12.71
N LEU A 112 -5.36 -8.79 13.73
CA LEU A 112 -6.43 -9.79 13.79
C LEU A 112 -7.83 -9.18 13.51
N GLY A 113 -7.89 -7.89 13.16
CA GLY A 113 -9.14 -7.18 12.91
C GLY A 113 -9.88 -6.73 14.18
N ALA A 114 -9.28 -6.86 15.36
CA ALA A 114 -9.88 -6.33 16.59
C ALA A 114 -9.68 -4.81 16.70
N PRO A 115 -10.70 -4.04 17.14
CA PRO A 115 -10.60 -2.59 17.26
C PRO A 115 -9.62 -2.17 18.37
N ILE A 116 -8.82 -1.14 18.08
CA ILE A 116 -7.86 -0.53 19.00
C ILE A 116 -8.06 0.99 19.16
N ASP A 117 -9.14 1.51 18.61
CA ASP A 117 -9.50 2.93 18.58
C ASP A 117 -10.39 3.37 19.76
N GLY A 118 -10.75 2.46 20.65
CA GLY A 118 -11.63 2.76 21.77
C GLY A 118 -13.11 3.01 21.42
N LYS A 119 -13.51 2.85 20.15
CA LYS A 119 -14.87 3.09 19.66
C LYS A 119 -15.80 1.86 19.81
N GLY A 120 -15.42 0.87 20.62
CA GLY A 120 -16.19 -0.36 20.85
C GLY A 120 -16.03 -1.41 19.76
N GLU A 121 -16.74 -2.53 19.91
CA GLU A 121 -16.68 -3.67 18.99
C GLU A 121 -17.20 -3.31 17.60
N ILE A 122 -16.67 -3.99 16.58
CA ILE A 122 -17.06 -3.83 15.19
C ILE A 122 -17.95 -5.02 14.80
N LYS A 123 -19.15 -4.73 14.31
CA LYS A 123 -20.02 -5.77 13.76
C LYS A 123 -19.50 -6.19 12.39
N ALA A 124 -18.98 -7.41 12.31
CA ALA A 124 -18.53 -7.99 11.05
C ALA A 124 -19.71 -8.52 10.23
N ASP A 125 -19.60 -8.39 8.91
CA ASP A 125 -20.55 -8.98 7.95
C ASP A 125 -20.12 -10.41 7.56
N GLY A 126 -18.86 -10.76 7.76
CA GLY A 126 -18.31 -12.05 7.44
C GLY A 126 -16.87 -12.24 7.93
N TYR A 127 -16.27 -13.32 7.48
CA TYR A 127 -14.90 -13.70 7.80
C TYR A 127 -14.18 -14.11 6.51
N ARG A 128 -12.97 -13.59 6.27
CA ARG A 128 -12.16 -13.95 5.10
C ARG A 128 -10.80 -14.50 5.52
N PRO A 129 -10.31 -15.55 4.84
CA PRO A 129 -8.95 -16.02 5.05
C PRO A 129 -7.93 -14.92 4.78
N VAL A 130 -6.86 -14.87 5.56
CA VAL A 130 -5.76 -13.91 5.33
C VAL A 130 -4.94 -14.32 4.12
N GLU A 131 -4.77 -15.60 3.87
CA GLU A 131 -4.14 -16.11 2.65
C GLU A 131 -5.23 -16.59 1.68
N ASN A 132 -5.32 -15.92 0.55
CA ASN A 132 -6.21 -16.21 -0.56
C ASN A 132 -5.42 -16.25 -1.86
N PRO A 133 -5.78 -17.12 -2.81
CA PRO A 133 -5.20 -17.05 -4.14
C PRO A 133 -5.57 -15.72 -4.81
N ALA A 134 -4.63 -15.18 -5.58
CA ALA A 134 -4.87 -14.01 -6.40
C ALA A 134 -5.94 -14.29 -7.48
N PRO A 135 -6.71 -13.28 -7.93
CA PRO A 135 -7.65 -13.43 -9.03
C PRO A 135 -6.97 -14.01 -10.27
N GLY A 136 -7.65 -14.94 -10.95
CA GLY A 136 -7.15 -15.58 -12.16
C GLY A 136 -7.01 -14.61 -13.33
N ILE A 137 -6.30 -15.02 -14.38
CA ILE A 137 -6.06 -14.18 -15.59
C ILE A 137 -7.40 -13.80 -16.25
N ILE A 138 -8.36 -14.73 -16.31
CA ILE A 138 -9.66 -14.54 -16.93
C ILE A 138 -10.53 -13.54 -16.15
N ASP A 139 -10.32 -13.42 -14.84
CA ASP A 139 -11.09 -12.54 -13.96
C ASP A 139 -10.59 -11.09 -13.98
N ARG A 140 -9.41 -10.85 -14.56
CA ARG A 140 -8.79 -9.53 -14.61
C ARG A 140 -9.23 -8.73 -15.83
N LYS A 141 -9.25 -7.40 -15.65
CA LYS A 141 -9.45 -6.40 -16.70
C LYS A 141 -8.25 -5.48 -16.77
N SER A 142 -7.94 -4.97 -17.95
CA SER A 142 -6.84 -3.99 -18.13
C SER A 142 -7.04 -2.73 -17.29
N VAL A 143 -5.95 -2.20 -16.77
CA VAL A 143 -5.91 -0.97 -15.98
C VAL A 143 -6.00 0.23 -16.92
N THR A 144 -7.13 0.93 -16.91
CA THR A 144 -7.42 2.08 -17.80
C THR A 144 -8.08 3.25 -17.09
N ILE A 145 -8.47 3.10 -15.82
CA ILE A 145 -9.06 4.17 -15.03
C ILE A 145 -7.97 4.77 -14.15
N PRO A 146 -7.75 6.10 -14.18
CA PRO A 146 -6.76 6.73 -13.32
C PRO A 146 -7.14 6.66 -11.84
N LEU A 147 -6.14 6.43 -10.99
CA LEU A 147 -6.15 6.72 -9.57
C LEU A 147 -5.29 7.96 -9.38
N GLU A 148 -5.94 9.11 -9.26
CA GLU A 148 -5.25 10.39 -9.14
C GLU A 148 -4.66 10.53 -7.73
N THR A 149 -3.35 10.79 -7.66
CA THR A 149 -2.66 11.01 -6.39
C THR A 149 -2.83 12.42 -5.86
N GLY A 150 -3.18 13.37 -6.73
CA GLY A 150 -3.18 14.79 -6.42
C GLY A 150 -1.78 15.39 -6.33
N ILE A 151 -0.75 14.63 -6.69
CA ILE A 151 0.65 15.06 -6.69
C ILE A 151 1.07 15.30 -8.13
N LEU A 152 1.34 16.57 -8.45
CA LEU A 152 1.59 17.03 -9.81
C LEU A 152 2.72 16.24 -10.50
N SER A 153 3.81 15.97 -9.80
CA SER A 153 4.96 15.23 -10.35
C SER A 153 4.63 13.76 -10.66
N ILE A 154 3.72 13.16 -9.92
CA ILE A 154 3.31 11.76 -10.12
C ILE A 154 2.25 11.68 -11.21
N ASP A 155 1.14 12.39 -11.06
CA ASP A 155 0.00 12.31 -11.97
C ASP A 155 0.37 12.74 -13.40
N SER A 156 1.34 13.65 -13.55
CA SER A 156 1.81 14.10 -14.87
C SER A 156 2.74 13.11 -15.55
N MET A 157 3.69 12.50 -14.83
CA MET A 157 4.79 11.73 -15.42
C MET A 157 4.73 10.23 -15.15
N PHE A 158 4.14 9.81 -14.04
CA PHE A 158 4.08 8.41 -13.55
C PHE A 158 2.66 8.06 -13.11
N PRO A 159 1.65 8.18 -13.98
CA PRO A 159 0.26 7.99 -13.60
C PRO A 159 0.00 6.60 -13.07
N ILE A 160 -0.84 6.53 -12.05
CA ILE A 160 -1.28 5.30 -11.40
C ILE A 160 -2.72 5.00 -11.83
N GLY A 161 -3.00 3.74 -12.13
CA GLY A 161 -4.35 3.29 -12.48
C GLY A 161 -5.00 2.43 -11.40
N ARG A 162 -6.33 2.42 -11.37
CA ARG A 162 -7.11 1.56 -10.46
C ARG A 162 -6.87 0.09 -10.77
N GLY A 163 -6.29 -0.63 -9.80
CA GLY A 163 -5.86 -2.02 -9.95
C GLY A 163 -4.35 -2.20 -10.22
N GLN A 164 -3.58 -1.11 -10.25
CA GLN A 164 -2.13 -1.13 -10.43
C GLN A 164 -1.41 -1.33 -9.10
N ARG A 165 -0.20 -1.89 -9.16
CA ARG A 165 0.76 -1.98 -8.06
C ARG A 165 1.90 -1.02 -8.35
N GLU A 166 1.96 0.12 -7.65
CA GLU A 166 3.00 1.11 -7.82
C GLU A 166 3.84 1.22 -6.56
N LEU A 167 5.12 0.87 -6.65
CA LEU A 167 6.04 0.89 -5.53
C LEU A 167 6.48 2.32 -5.19
N ILE A 168 6.44 2.69 -3.91
CA ILE A 168 7.07 3.90 -3.40
C ILE A 168 8.35 3.48 -2.69
N ILE A 169 9.51 3.89 -3.22
CA ILE A 169 10.81 3.44 -2.76
C ILE A 169 11.78 4.60 -2.53
N GLY A 170 12.61 4.51 -1.52
CA GLY A 170 13.63 5.51 -1.19
C GLY A 170 14.14 5.36 0.23
N ASP A 171 15.12 6.16 0.60
CA ASP A 171 15.75 6.13 1.92
C ASP A 171 14.81 6.62 3.04
N ARG A 172 15.27 6.48 4.27
CA ARG A 172 14.52 7.01 5.43
C ARG A 172 14.27 8.50 5.29
N GLN A 173 13.06 8.93 5.71
CA GLN A 173 12.67 10.34 5.76
C GLN A 173 12.67 11.08 4.41
N THR A 174 12.61 10.38 3.28
CA THR A 174 12.48 11.00 1.95
C THR A 174 11.04 11.37 1.56
N GLY A 175 10.08 11.13 2.45
CA GLY A 175 8.67 11.50 2.21
C GLY A 175 7.78 10.38 1.68
N LYS A 176 8.19 9.10 1.71
CA LYS A 176 7.39 7.96 1.22
C LYS A 176 5.98 7.90 1.81
N THR A 177 5.88 7.91 3.12
CA THR A 177 4.59 7.93 3.83
C THR A 177 3.76 9.15 3.48
N SER A 178 4.39 10.32 3.26
CA SER A 178 3.68 11.55 2.89
C SER A 178 3.03 11.44 1.51
N VAL A 179 3.72 10.86 0.53
CA VAL A 179 3.16 10.59 -0.81
C VAL A 179 1.94 9.68 -0.70
N ALA A 180 2.02 8.61 0.09
CA ALA A 180 0.90 7.70 0.31
C ALA A 180 -0.28 8.39 1.01
N LEU A 181 -0.02 9.23 2.02
CA LEU A 181 -1.07 9.98 2.72
C LEU A 181 -1.73 11.01 1.82
N ASP A 182 -0.97 11.79 1.04
CA ASP A 182 -1.54 12.75 0.11
C ASP A 182 -2.39 12.06 -0.95
N THR A 183 -2.00 10.86 -1.40
CA THR A 183 -2.81 10.03 -2.28
C THR A 183 -4.13 9.62 -1.61
N ILE A 184 -4.13 9.24 -0.33
CA ILE A 184 -5.35 8.93 0.43
C ILE A 184 -6.24 10.18 0.54
N LEU A 185 -5.66 11.33 0.91
CA LEU A 185 -6.41 12.59 1.05
C LEU A 185 -7.10 12.98 -0.25
N ASN A 186 -6.47 12.71 -1.39
CA ASN A 186 -7.02 13.01 -2.71
C ASN A 186 -8.17 12.08 -3.13
N GLN A 187 -8.45 11.00 -2.40
CA GLN A 187 -9.58 10.12 -2.72
C GLN A 187 -10.93 10.62 -2.19
N LYS A 188 -10.95 11.71 -1.45
CA LYS A 188 -12.21 12.29 -0.95
C LYS A 188 -13.19 12.59 -2.08
N GLY A 189 -14.39 12.00 -2.00
CA GLY A 189 -15.43 12.17 -3.01
C GLY A 189 -15.25 11.40 -4.33
N LYS A 190 -14.23 10.51 -4.44
CA LYS A 190 -13.92 9.75 -5.65
C LYS A 190 -14.41 8.29 -5.63
N ASP A 191 -15.24 7.93 -4.65
CA ASP A 191 -15.76 6.55 -4.43
C ASP A 191 -14.65 5.48 -4.36
N VAL A 192 -13.56 5.81 -3.65
CA VAL A 192 -12.43 4.91 -3.39
C VAL A 192 -12.33 4.69 -1.88
N ILE A 193 -12.37 3.43 -1.46
CA ILE A 193 -12.13 3.05 -0.07
C ILE A 193 -10.63 2.93 0.14
N CYS A 194 -10.11 3.50 1.23
CA CYS A 194 -8.68 3.45 1.53
C CYS A 194 -8.40 2.50 2.69
N ILE A 195 -7.34 1.73 2.59
CA ILE A 195 -6.84 0.88 3.67
C ILE A 195 -5.35 1.18 3.85
N TYR A 196 -5.01 1.68 5.05
CA TYR A 196 -3.63 1.94 5.41
C TYR A 196 -3.14 0.86 6.38
N VAL A 197 -2.07 0.16 6.02
CA VAL A 197 -1.46 -0.90 6.84
C VAL A 197 -0.13 -0.45 7.37
N ALA A 198 -0.07 -0.16 8.67
CA ALA A 198 1.15 0.16 9.40
C ALA A 198 1.84 -1.13 9.87
N ILE A 199 3.02 -1.41 9.35
CA ILE A 199 3.78 -2.64 9.64
C ILE A 199 5.04 -2.29 10.42
N GLY A 200 5.14 -2.72 11.67
CA GLY A 200 6.31 -2.47 12.52
C GLY A 200 6.63 -0.99 12.74
N GLN A 201 5.64 -0.11 12.61
CA GLN A 201 5.78 1.33 12.84
C GLN A 201 5.74 1.65 14.35
N LYS A 202 6.35 2.76 14.76
CA LYS A 202 6.19 3.26 16.13
C LYS A 202 4.74 3.69 16.37
N ALA A 203 4.17 3.36 17.52
CA ALA A 203 2.82 3.76 17.89
C ALA A 203 2.58 5.28 17.76
N SER A 204 3.57 6.10 18.11
CA SER A 204 3.52 7.56 17.94
C SER A 204 3.43 8.00 16.47
N THR A 205 4.05 7.25 15.56
CA THR A 205 3.96 7.53 14.12
C THR A 205 2.56 7.20 13.60
N VAL A 206 2.01 6.05 14.00
CA VAL A 206 0.65 5.65 13.64
C VAL A 206 -0.37 6.65 14.17
N ALA A 207 -0.25 7.08 15.42
CA ALA A 207 -1.12 8.09 16.01
C ALA A 207 -1.08 9.42 15.23
N LYS A 208 0.09 9.86 14.77
CA LYS A 208 0.24 11.07 13.96
C LYS A 208 -0.42 10.92 12.58
N ILE A 209 -0.31 9.76 11.96
CA ILE A 209 -0.95 9.46 10.68
C ILE A 209 -2.47 9.52 10.83
N VAL A 210 -3.02 8.83 11.83
CA VAL A 210 -4.45 8.84 12.15
C VAL A 210 -4.95 10.26 12.40
N SER A 211 -4.25 11.04 13.22
CA SER A 211 -4.60 12.45 13.48
C SER A 211 -4.60 13.29 12.21
N THR A 212 -3.68 13.03 11.28
CA THR A 212 -3.66 13.71 9.98
C THR A 212 -4.88 13.33 9.12
N LEU A 213 -5.22 12.05 9.06
CA LEU A 213 -6.40 11.56 8.33
C LEU A 213 -7.70 12.13 8.93
N GLU A 214 -7.84 12.12 10.26
CA GLU A 214 -9.00 12.69 10.96
C GLU A 214 -9.15 14.19 10.70
N LYS A 215 -8.07 14.94 10.80
CA LYS A 215 -8.06 16.41 10.57
C LYS A 215 -8.59 16.78 9.17
N HIS A 216 -8.33 15.94 8.16
CA HIS A 216 -8.77 16.19 6.80
C HIS A 216 -10.08 15.46 6.43
N GLY A 217 -10.72 14.77 7.39
CA GLY A 217 -11.94 13.99 7.16
C GLY A 217 -11.73 12.75 6.29
N ALA A 218 -10.48 12.25 6.21
CA ALA A 218 -10.17 11.07 5.39
C ALA A 218 -10.50 9.75 6.11
N MET A 219 -10.73 9.78 7.42
CA MET A 219 -11.20 8.59 8.15
C MET A 219 -12.60 8.15 7.73
N ASP A 220 -13.42 9.03 7.12
CA ASP A 220 -14.76 8.67 6.65
C ASP A 220 -14.76 7.59 5.56
N TYR A 221 -13.63 7.38 4.88
CA TYR A 221 -13.44 6.37 3.83
C TYR A 221 -12.17 5.54 4.01
N THR A 222 -11.52 5.60 5.18
CA THR A 222 -10.24 4.93 5.43
C THR A 222 -10.33 3.99 6.63
N THR A 223 -9.77 2.79 6.50
CA THR A 223 -9.52 1.85 7.60
C THR A 223 -8.01 1.77 7.85
N VAL A 224 -7.59 1.76 9.11
CA VAL A 224 -6.19 1.63 9.49
C VAL A 224 -5.96 0.28 10.19
N PHE A 225 -5.12 -0.56 9.60
CA PHE A 225 -4.56 -1.74 10.25
C PHE A 225 -3.22 -1.39 10.87
N SER A 226 -2.98 -1.80 12.11
CA SER A 226 -1.73 -1.51 12.80
C SER A 226 -1.16 -2.73 13.50
N SER A 227 0.10 -3.01 13.20
CA SER A 227 0.99 -3.83 14.02
C SER A 227 2.23 -3.01 14.30
N THR A 228 2.44 -2.66 15.57
CA THR A 228 3.49 -1.75 15.99
C THR A 228 4.85 -2.45 16.10
N ALA A 229 5.92 -1.67 16.23
CA ALA A 229 7.27 -2.21 16.44
C ALA A 229 7.45 -2.96 17.79
N SER A 230 6.49 -2.82 18.71
CA SER A 230 6.47 -3.55 19.99
C SER A 230 5.69 -4.87 19.91
N ASP A 231 5.00 -5.12 18.82
CA ASP A 231 4.28 -6.37 18.59
C ASP A 231 5.24 -7.47 18.14
N CYS A 232 4.92 -8.72 18.46
CA CYS A 232 5.70 -9.87 18.04
C CYS A 232 5.74 -10.02 16.50
N ALA A 233 6.78 -10.65 15.99
CA ALA A 233 6.97 -10.84 14.56
C ALA A 233 5.78 -11.51 13.84
N PRO A 234 5.07 -12.50 14.42
CA PRO A 234 3.86 -13.07 13.84
C PRO A 234 2.77 -12.05 13.50
N LEU A 235 2.52 -11.07 14.36
CA LEU A 235 1.51 -10.03 14.12
C LEU A 235 1.96 -9.06 13.00
N GLN A 236 3.24 -8.72 12.95
CA GLN A 236 3.81 -7.91 11.86
C GLN A 236 3.78 -8.66 10.52
N TYR A 237 3.93 -9.99 10.54
CA TYR A 237 3.84 -10.84 9.37
C TYR A 237 2.42 -10.90 8.81
N ILE A 238 1.40 -11.06 9.68
CA ILE A 238 0.02 -11.29 9.22
C ILE A 238 -0.73 -10.02 8.84
N VAL A 239 -0.35 -8.84 9.39
CA VAL A 239 -1.11 -7.60 9.23
C VAL A 239 -1.33 -7.16 7.78
N PRO A 240 -0.36 -7.24 6.83
CA PRO A 240 -0.63 -6.87 5.44
C PRO A 240 -1.61 -7.82 4.76
N TYR A 241 -1.58 -9.10 5.08
CA TYR A 241 -2.55 -10.08 4.57
C TYR A 241 -3.95 -9.83 5.14
N ALA A 242 -4.05 -9.45 6.41
CA ALA A 242 -5.30 -9.08 7.07
C ALA A 242 -5.96 -7.86 6.42
N GLY A 243 -5.19 -6.80 6.17
CA GLY A 243 -5.67 -5.64 5.45
C GLY A 243 -6.10 -5.96 4.02
N THR A 244 -5.34 -6.84 3.33
CA THR A 244 -5.69 -7.29 1.98
C THR A 244 -6.98 -8.11 1.95
N ALA A 245 -7.24 -8.94 2.97
CA ALA A 245 -8.49 -9.69 3.08
C ALA A 245 -9.71 -8.75 3.20
N LEU A 246 -9.58 -7.63 3.94
CA LEU A 246 -10.63 -6.60 3.97
C LEU A 246 -10.75 -5.87 2.61
N ALA A 247 -9.64 -5.57 1.95
CA ALA A 247 -9.66 -4.96 0.62
C ALA A 247 -10.38 -5.82 -0.41
N GLU A 248 -10.14 -7.14 -0.39
CA GLU A 248 -10.84 -8.10 -1.24
C GLU A 248 -12.34 -8.15 -1.00
N TYR A 249 -12.79 -8.02 0.26
CA TYR A 249 -14.21 -7.94 0.57
C TYR A 249 -14.89 -6.81 -0.19
N PHE A 250 -14.28 -5.62 -0.25
CA PHE A 250 -14.80 -4.50 -1.00
C PHE A 250 -14.63 -4.68 -2.52
N MET A 251 -13.49 -5.18 -2.98
CA MET A 251 -13.22 -5.42 -4.39
C MET A 251 -14.25 -6.36 -5.03
N TYR A 252 -14.58 -7.47 -4.38
CA TYR A 252 -15.59 -8.42 -4.85
C TYR A 252 -17.02 -7.89 -4.74
N LYS A 253 -17.26 -6.81 -3.99
CA LYS A 253 -18.49 -6.02 -3.98
C LYS A 253 -18.55 -4.94 -5.07
N GLY A 254 -17.56 -4.89 -5.96
CA GLY A 254 -17.50 -3.92 -7.05
C GLY A 254 -16.96 -2.54 -6.64
N LYS A 255 -16.32 -2.42 -5.46
CA LYS A 255 -15.72 -1.18 -4.99
C LYS A 255 -14.25 -1.08 -5.40
N ASP A 256 -13.80 0.15 -5.61
CA ASP A 256 -12.38 0.43 -5.81
C ASP A 256 -11.69 0.69 -4.46
N VAL A 257 -10.57 0.04 -4.25
CA VAL A 257 -9.80 0.14 -2.99
C VAL A 257 -8.39 0.64 -3.27
N LEU A 258 -7.94 1.60 -2.49
CA LEU A 258 -6.55 2.01 -2.39
C LEU A 258 -5.92 1.37 -1.16
N MET A 259 -4.86 0.59 -1.38
CA MET A 259 -4.15 -0.15 -0.35
C MET A 259 -2.73 0.38 -0.17
N VAL A 260 -2.38 0.83 1.03
CA VAL A 260 -1.03 1.28 1.37
C VAL A 260 -0.39 0.28 2.33
N TYR A 261 0.82 -0.20 2.02
CA TYR A 261 1.63 -1.04 2.90
C TYR A 261 2.86 -0.27 3.38
N ASP A 262 2.85 0.22 4.61
CA ASP A 262 3.92 1.02 5.19
C ASP A 262 4.58 0.31 6.39
N ASP A 263 5.69 -0.45 6.27
CA ASP A 263 6.40 -0.74 5.02
C ASP A 263 6.69 -2.25 4.87
N LEU A 264 6.85 -2.70 3.63
CA LEU A 264 7.15 -4.09 3.32
C LEU A 264 8.60 -4.49 3.64
N SER A 265 9.52 -3.54 3.86
CA SER A 265 10.87 -3.85 4.35
C SER A 265 10.81 -4.46 5.74
N LYS A 266 9.99 -3.89 6.65
CA LYS A 266 9.77 -4.43 8.00
C LYS A 266 9.00 -5.75 7.97
N HIS A 267 8.06 -5.88 7.04
CA HIS A 267 7.37 -7.15 6.80
C HIS A 267 8.36 -8.28 6.46
N ALA A 268 9.30 -8.02 5.54
CA ALA A 268 10.37 -8.97 5.21
C ALA A 268 11.27 -9.30 6.41
N VAL A 269 11.61 -8.31 7.23
CA VAL A 269 12.41 -8.52 8.46
C VAL A 269 11.65 -9.40 9.47
N ALA A 270 10.36 -9.17 9.67
CA ALA A 270 9.53 -10.00 10.53
C ALA A 270 9.48 -11.46 10.01
N TYR A 271 9.30 -11.64 8.70
CA TYR A 271 9.31 -12.96 8.08
C TYR A 271 10.67 -13.67 8.19
N ARG A 272 11.78 -12.92 8.04
CA ARG A 272 13.13 -13.44 8.26
C ARG A 272 13.31 -13.94 9.71
N ALA A 273 12.86 -13.17 10.69
CA ALA A 273 12.93 -13.56 12.10
C ALA A 273 12.14 -14.87 12.35
N LEU A 274 10.89 -14.94 11.86
CA LEU A 274 10.06 -16.15 11.98
C LEU A 274 10.70 -17.37 11.31
N SER A 275 11.26 -17.19 10.12
CA SER A 275 11.87 -18.27 9.37
C SER A 275 13.12 -18.81 10.05
N LEU A 276 13.94 -17.95 10.65
CA LEU A 276 15.12 -18.36 11.40
C LEU A 276 14.73 -19.09 12.71
N LEU A 277 13.69 -18.62 13.39
CA LEU A 277 13.17 -19.27 14.60
C LEU A 277 12.52 -20.65 14.29
N LEU A 278 11.92 -20.77 13.12
CA LEU A 278 11.43 -22.06 12.58
C LEU A 278 12.56 -22.92 11.97
N GLU A 279 13.83 -22.55 12.16
CA GLU A 279 15.01 -23.29 11.68
C GLU A 279 15.03 -23.50 10.16
N ARG A 280 14.39 -22.63 9.37
CA ARG A 280 14.47 -22.66 7.92
C ARG A 280 15.84 -22.16 7.45
N SER A 281 16.41 -22.82 6.44
CA SER A 281 17.73 -22.47 5.90
C SER A 281 17.76 -21.03 5.38
N PRO A 282 18.67 -20.17 5.86
CA PRO A 282 18.82 -18.80 5.37
C PRO A 282 19.47 -18.75 3.99
N GLY A 283 19.00 -17.84 3.15
CA GLY A 283 19.60 -17.49 1.87
C GLY A 283 20.32 -16.13 1.90
N ARG A 284 20.24 -15.38 0.79
CA ARG A 284 20.85 -14.05 0.66
C ARG A 284 20.35 -13.10 1.75
N GLU A 285 21.25 -12.36 2.38
CA GLU A 285 20.98 -11.43 3.50
C GLU A 285 20.21 -12.08 4.66
N ALA A 286 20.41 -13.41 4.85
CA ALA A 286 19.71 -14.24 5.84
C ALA A 286 18.17 -14.33 5.64
N TYR A 287 17.63 -13.88 4.51
CA TYR A 287 16.22 -14.11 4.18
C TYR A 287 16.01 -15.57 3.75
N PRO A 288 14.84 -16.15 4.02
CA PRO A 288 14.50 -17.47 3.53
C PRO A 288 14.33 -17.45 2.00
N GLY A 289 14.50 -18.60 1.35
CA GLY A 289 14.46 -18.72 -0.11
C GLY A 289 13.12 -18.35 -0.74
N ASP A 290 12.04 -18.34 0.04
CA ASP A 290 10.69 -18.03 -0.38
C ASP A 290 10.27 -16.56 -0.10
N VAL A 291 11.19 -15.67 0.26
CA VAL A 291 10.87 -14.27 0.54
C VAL A 291 10.30 -13.52 -0.68
N PHE A 292 10.66 -13.92 -1.89
CA PHE A 292 10.02 -13.41 -3.10
C PHE A 292 8.53 -13.77 -3.11
N TYR A 293 8.19 -15.01 -2.81
CA TYR A 293 6.82 -15.49 -2.75
C TYR A 293 6.00 -14.82 -1.64
N LEU A 294 6.63 -14.43 -0.53
CA LEU A 294 6.00 -13.63 0.52
C LEU A 294 5.31 -12.38 -0.03
N HIS A 295 6.04 -11.59 -0.81
CA HIS A 295 5.51 -10.33 -1.36
C HIS A 295 4.71 -10.55 -2.65
N SER A 296 5.07 -11.52 -3.50
CA SER A 296 4.34 -11.77 -4.74
C SER A 296 2.93 -12.28 -4.48
N ARG A 297 2.73 -13.25 -3.57
CA ARG A 297 1.39 -13.74 -3.21
C ARG A 297 0.50 -12.68 -2.52
N LEU A 298 1.11 -11.67 -1.88
CA LEU A 298 0.41 -10.53 -1.32
C LEU A 298 -0.01 -9.54 -2.41
N LEU A 299 0.95 -9.08 -3.21
CA LEU A 299 0.76 -8.00 -4.18
C LEU A 299 -0.02 -8.43 -5.43
N GLU A 300 0.08 -9.70 -5.84
CA GLU A 300 -0.71 -10.23 -6.97
C GLU A 300 -2.23 -10.26 -6.70
N ARG A 301 -2.65 -10.18 -5.46
CA ARG A 301 -4.07 -10.02 -5.09
C ARG A 301 -4.62 -8.64 -5.49
N SER A 302 -3.74 -7.66 -5.66
CA SER A 302 -4.09 -6.33 -6.17
C SER A 302 -4.24 -6.38 -7.69
N SER A 303 -5.45 -6.08 -8.16
CA SER A 303 -5.80 -6.16 -9.58
C SER A 303 -7.10 -5.41 -9.83
N ARG A 304 -7.46 -5.25 -11.10
CA ARG A 304 -8.79 -4.80 -11.51
C ARG A 304 -9.58 -6.00 -12.03
N LEU A 305 -10.74 -6.22 -11.46
CA LEU A 305 -11.63 -7.31 -11.87
C LEU A 305 -12.50 -6.92 -13.05
N ASN A 306 -12.85 -7.92 -13.87
CA ASN A 306 -13.92 -7.76 -14.85
C ASN A 306 -15.30 -7.77 -14.17
N GLU A 307 -16.35 -7.40 -14.90
CA GLU A 307 -17.70 -7.26 -14.35
C GLU A 307 -18.29 -8.60 -13.86
N LYS A 308 -17.87 -9.73 -14.47
CA LYS A 308 -18.32 -11.07 -14.06
C LYS A 308 -17.73 -11.49 -12.71
N ALA A 309 -16.52 -11.02 -12.41
CA ALA A 309 -15.80 -11.28 -11.16
C ALA A 309 -16.10 -10.25 -10.06
N GLY A 310 -16.97 -9.26 -10.31
CA GLY A 310 -17.36 -8.25 -9.35
C GLY A 310 -17.07 -6.80 -9.76
N GLY A 311 -16.16 -6.56 -10.72
CA GLY A 311 -15.92 -5.25 -11.34
C GLY A 311 -15.10 -4.26 -10.50
N GLY A 312 -14.76 -4.57 -9.26
CA GLY A 312 -13.97 -3.71 -8.38
C GLY A 312 -12.46 -3.81 -8.63
N SER A 313 -11.67 -3.04 -7.88
CA SER A 313 -10.22 -3.06 -7.97
C SER A 313 -9.54 -2.89 -6.62
N ILE A 314 -8.30 -3.39 -6.52
CA ILE A 314 -7.37 -3.04 -5.45
C ILE A 314 -6.13 -2.45 -6.10
N THR A 315 -5.85 -1.17 -5.82
CA THR A 315 -4.61 -0.48 -6.19
C THR A 315 -3.66 -0.53 -5.02
N ALA A 316 -2.47 -1.07 -5.20
CA ALA A 316 -1.48 -1.21 -4.14
C ALA A 316 -0.38 -0.16 -4.25
N LEU A 317 -0.09 0.51 -3.14
CA LEU A 317 1.08 1.35 -2.92
C LEU A 317 1.96 0.71 -1.84
N PRO A 318 2.76 -0.32 -2.18
CA PRO A 318 3.77 -0.82 -1.26
C PRO A 318 4.88 0.20 -1.07
N ILE A 319 5.37 0.31 0.18
CA ILE A 319 6.50 1.16 0.54
C ILE A 319 7.69 0.28 0.86
N ILE A 320 8.84 0.59 0.26
CA ILE A 320 10.12 -0.05 0.56
C ILE A 320 11.13 1.01 0.99
N GLU A 321 11.88 0.70 2.03
CA GLU A 321 12.98 1.52 2.53
C GLU A 321 14.30 1.03 1.95
N THR A 322 15.06 1.92 1.32
CA THR A 322 16.43 1.67 0.89
C THR A 322 17.44 2.21 1.90
N GLN A 323 18.69 1.82 1.73
CA GLN A 323 19.85 2.37 2.44
C GLN A 323 20.79 2.97 1.42
N ALA A 324 21.10 4.26 1.56
CA ALA A 324 21.97 5.02 0.65
C ALA A 324 21.57 4.93 -0.84
N GLY A 325 20.26 4.87 -1.12
CA GLY A 325 19.72 4.79 -2.48
C GLY A 325 19.94 3.47 -3.19
N ASP A 326 20.37 2.40 -2.49
CA ASP A 326 20.67 1.11 -3.11
C ASP A 326 19.41 0.36 -3.54
N LEU A 327 19.08 0.45 -4.82
CA LEU A 327 18.00 -0.30 -5.45
C LEU A 327 18.37 -1.75 -5.77
N SER A 328 19.66 -2.12 -5.69
CA SER A 328 20.16 -3.46 -6.01
C SER A 328 20.11 -4.44 -4.83
N ALA A 329 19.77 -3.95 -3.62
CA ALA A 329 19.55 -4.78 -2.45
C ALA A 329 18.45 -5.82 -2.68
N TYR A 330 18.44 -6.89 -1.88
CA TYR A 330 17.62 -8.07 -2.17
C TYR A 330 16.11 -7.78 -2.14
N ILE A 331 15.61 -7.14 -1.11
CA ILE A 331 14.16 -6.84 -1.00
C ILE A 331 13.71 -5.78 -2.02
N PRO A 332 14.39 -4.64 -2.22
CA PRO A 332 14.09 -3.70 -3.29
C PRO A 332 13.96 -4.35 -4.66
N THR A 333 14.96 -5.12 -5.08
CA THR A 333 14.97 -5.81 -6.39
C THR A 333 13.77 -6.73 -6.56
N ASN A 334 13.43 -7.52 -5.53
CA ASN A 334 12.28 -8.40 -5.55
C ASN A 334 10.96 -7.63 -5.75
N VAL A 335 10.74 -6.57 -4.97
CA VAL A 335 9.47 -5.83 -5.03
C VAL A 335 9.36 -5.00 -6.32
N ILE A 336 10.44 -4.43 -6.84
CA ILE A 336 10.48 -3.78 -8.17
C ILE A 336 10.03 -4.75 -9.28
N SER A 337 10.44 -6.03 -9.20
CA SER A 337 10.06 -7.02 -10.20
C SER A 337 8.59 -7.46 -10.11
N ILE A 338 8.00 -7.42 -8.91
CA ILE A 338 6.60 -7.81 -8.67
C ILE A 338 5.64 -6.68 -9.08
N THR A 339 6.04 -5.42 -8.95
CA THR A 339 5.19 -4.26 -9.15
C THR A 339 5.14 -3.79 -10.61
N ASP A 340 4.14 -2.99 -10.95
CA ASP A 340 3.90 -2.45 -12.29
C ASP A 340 4.62 -1.10 -12.51
N GLY A 341 5.54 -0.75 -11.64
CA GLY A 341 6.35 0.45 -11.67
C GLY A 341 6.81 0.86 -10.27
N GLN A 342 7.62 1.91 -10.22
CA GLN A 342 8.13 2.47 -8.98
C GLN A 342 8.24 4.00 -9.04
N ILE A 343 7.95 4.65 -7.92
CA ILE A 343 8.23 6.05 -7.65
C ILE A 343 9.44 6.08 -6.71
N PHE A 344 10.59 6.49 -7.24
CA PHE A 344 11.83 6.60 -6.48
C PHE A 344 11.96 7.99 -5.87
N LEU A 345 12.05 8.04 -4.55
CA LEU A 345 12.29 9.26 -3.77
C LEU A 345 13.77 9.34 -3.37
N GLU A 346 14.46 10.33 -3.91
CA GLU A 346 15.89 10.51 -3.77
C GLU A 346 16.25 11.44 -2.62
N SER A 347 17.22 11.04 -1.79
CA SER A 347 17.66 11.82 -0.62
C SER A 347 18.27 13.18 -1.00
N ASP A 348 19.05 13.24 -2.06
CA ASP A 348 19.72 14.47 -2.50
C ASP A 348 18.69 15.51 -2.99
N LEU A 349 17.67 15.07 -3.73
CA LEU A 349 16.55 15.92 -4.11
C LEU A 349 15.76 16.42 -2.88
N PHE A 350 15.52 15.54 -1.92
CA PHE A 350 14.82 15.93 -0.68
C PHE A 350 15.61 16.98 0.11
N ASN A 351 16.91 16.78 0.26
CA ASN A 351 17.82 17.67 1.00
C ASN A 351 18.02 19.02 0.27
N SER A 352 17.98 19.05 -1.06
CA SER A 352 18.01 20.28 -1.86
C SER A 352 16.70 21.07 -1.82
N GLY A 353 15.67 20.54 -1.15
CA GLY A 353 14.37 21.19 -1.01
C GLY A 353 13.35 20.86 -2.11
N MET A 354 13.65 19.90 -2.99
CA MET A 354 12.67 19.33 -3.92
C MET A 354 11.74 18.37 -3.17
N ARG A 355 10.49 18.77 -2.95
CA ARG A 355 9.49 17.97 -2.22
C ARG A 355 8.14 18.02 -2.94
N PRO A 356 7.60 16.84 -3.37
CA PRO A 356 8.15 15.48 -3.22
C PRO A 356 9.44 15.28 -4.03
N ALA A 357 10.34 14.47 -3.48
CA ALA A 357 11.69 14.24 -4.03
C ALA A 357 11.69 13.16 -5.14
N VAL A 358 10.75 13.22 -6.06
CA VAL A 358 10.57 12.22 -7.13
C VAL A 358 11.72 12.32 -8.14
N ASN A 359 12.49 11.26 -8.27
CA ASN A 359 13.50 11.15 -9.32
C ASN A 359 12.85 10.77 -10.65
N VAL A 360 12.87 11.68 -11.61
CA VAL A 360 12.24 11.52 -12.93
C VAL A 360 12.92 10.45 -13.80
N GLY A 361 14.23 10.23 -13.60
CA GLY A 361 15.00 9.24 -14.38
C GLY A 361 14.78 7.79 -13.94
N LEU A 362 14.66 7.56 -12.62
CA LEU A 362 14.54 6.22 -12.02
C LEU A 362 13.08 5.79 -11.75
N SER A 363 12.15 6.73 -11.74
CA SER A 363 10.72 6.43 -11.58
C SER A 363 10.11 5.96 -12.91
N VAL A 364 9.24 4.97 -12.83
CA VAL A 364 8.58 4.34 -14.00
C VAL A 364 7.17 3.91 -13.63
N SER A 365 6.20 4.19 -14.50
CA SER A 365 4.91 3.53 -14.49
C SER A 365 4.77 2.68 -15.76
N ARG A 366 4.59 1.37 -15.62
CA ARG A 366 4.43 0.46 -16.77
C ARG A 366 3.04 0.54 -17.40
N VAL A 367 2.05 1.00 -16.66
CA VAL A 367 0.70 1.27 -17.18
C VAL A 367 0.69 2.60 -17.93
N GLY A 368 1.34 3.61 -17.40
CA GLY A 368 1.59 4.89 -18.04
C GLY A 368 0.30 5.57 -18.52
N GLY A 369 0.37 6.20 -19.71
CA GLY A 369 -0.72 6.98 -20.27
C GLY A 369 -2.04 6.23 -20.56
N ALA A 370 -2.08 4.90 -20.42
CA ALA A 370 -3.33 4.13 -20.51
C ALA A 370 -4.26 4.40 -19.33
N ALA A 371 -3.68 4.70 -18.16
CA ALA A 371 -4.40 5.03 -16.92
C ALA A 371 -4.31 6.53 -16.60
N GLN A 372 -4.20 7.40 -17.58
CA GLN A 372 -4.14 8.85 -17.41
C GLN A 372 -5.36 9.52 -18.04
N ALA A 373 -5.92 10.54 -17.39
CA ALA A 373 -6.95 11.36 -18.00
C ALA A 373 -6.42 12.00 -19.30
N LYS A 374 -7.24 12.02 -20.35
CA LYS A 374 -6.82 12.57 -21.66
C LYS A 374 -6.38 14.02 -21.56
N ALA A 375 -7.03 14.81 -20.68
CA ALA A 375 -6.62 16.19 -20.38
C ALA A 375 -5.20 16.25 -19.83
N MET A 376 -4.90 15.44 -18.81
CA MET A 376 -3.57 15.37 -18.21
C MET A 376 -2.52 14.89 -19.22
N LYS A 377 -2.81 13.84 -19.98
CA LYS A 377 -1.89 13.30 -21.00
C LYS A 377 -1.49 14.34 -22.04
N LYS A 378 -2.42 15.21 -22.43
CA LYS A 378 -2.15 16.29 -23.37
C LYS A 378 -1.35 17.42 -22.70
N ALA A 379 -1.73 17.86 -21.52
CA ALA A 379 -1.07 18.96 -20.82
C ALA A 379 0.37 18.59 -20.35
N ALA A 380 0.60 17.32 -19.98
CA ALA A 380 1.89 16.84 -19.48
C ALA A 380 2.82 16.26 -20.56
N GLY A 381 2.41 16.26 -21.84
CA GLY A 381 3.08 15.49 -22.90
C GLY A 381 4.57 15.79 -23.09
N SER A 382 5.03 17.03 -22.90
CA SER A 382 6.44 17.44 -23.02
C SER A 382 7.21 17.47 -21.70
N VAL A 383 6.52 17.54 -20.56
CA VAL A 383 7.13 17.84 -19.23
C VAL A 383 8.32 16.94 -18.91
N ARG A 384 8.19 15.62 -19.14
CA ARG A 384 9.28 14.66 -18.86
C ARG A 384 10.53 14.92 -19.73
N ILE A 385 10.31 15.25 -21.00
CA ILE A 385 11.39 15.54 -21.95
C ILE A 385 12.06 16.87 -21.57
N ASP A 386 11.26 17.89 -21.27
CA ASP A 386 11.74 19.22 -20.90
C ASP A 386 12.59 19.17 -19.62
N LEU A 387 12.16 18.36 -18.63
CA LEU A 387 12.92 18.16 -17.39
C LEU A 387 14.21 17.35 -17.61
N ALA A 388 14.22 16.37 -18.52
CA ALA A 388 15.43 15.65 -18.88
C ALA A 388 16.46 16.57 -19.54
N GLN A 389 16.01 17.39 -20.49
CA GLN A 389 16.86 18.40 -21.13
C GLN A 389 17.38 19.43 -20.13
N TYR A 390 16.55 19.91 -19.22
CA TYR A 390 16.99 20.81 -18.16
C TYR A 390 18.12 20.22 -17.32
N ARG A 391 17.99 18.97 -16.88
CA ARG A 391 19.02 18.30 -16.07
C ARG A 391 20.34 18.16 -16.82
N GLU A 392 20.31 17.80 -18.09
CA GLU A 392 21.51 17.73 -18.90
C GLU A 392 22.19 19.09 -18.98
N MET A 393 21.43 20.15 -19.24
CA MET A 393 21.97 21.52 -19.31
C MET A 393 22.49 21.99 -17.95
N GLU A 394 21.81 21.69 -16.84
CA GLU A 394 22.23 22.06 -15.49
C GLU A 394 23.63 21.50 -15.17
N ILE A 395 23.91 20.26 -15.57
CA ILE A 395 25.25 19.66 -15.41
C ILE A 395 26.31 20.43 -16.24
N PHE A 396 26.01 20.81 -17.48
CA PHE A 396 26.93 21.57 -18.33
C PHE A 396 27.22 22.96 -17.78
N THR A 397 26.25 23.62 -17.13
CA THR A 397 26.47 24.96 -16.58
C THR A 397 27.44 25.00 -15.40
N GLN A 398 27.65 23.86 -14.74
CA GLN A 398 28.66 23.77 -13.66
C GLN A 398 30.09 23.89 -14.20
N PHE A 399 30.29 23.67 -15.50
CA PHE A 399 31.59 23.66 -16.16
C PHE A 399 31.81 24.82 -17.15
N SER A 400 30.79 25.62 -17.50
CA SER A 400 30.84 26.71 -18.46
C SER A 400 30.35 28.02 -17.85
N SER A 401 31.15 29.08 -18.02
CA SER A 401 30.82 30.43 -17.53
C SER A 401 30.03 31.28 -18.53
N ASP A 402 30.13 30.97 -19.83
CA ASP A 402 29.48 31.72 -20.91
C ASP A 402 28.37 30.89 -21.53
N LEU A 403 27.11 31.28 -21.24
CA LEU A 403 25.91 30.67 -21.79
C LEU A 403 25.29 31.59 -22.83
N ASP A 404 24.87 31.02 -23.95
CA ASP A 404 24.05 31.74 -24.92
C ASP A 404 22.65 32.03 -24.39
N GLU A 405 21.96 32.97 -25.00
CA GLU A 405 20.64 33.44 -24.59
C GLU A 405 19.59 32.31 -24.64
N ALA A 406 19.66 31.42 -25.64
CA ALA A 406 18.75 30.29 -25.80
C ALA A 406 18.90 29.29 -24.67
N THR A 407 20.12 28.93 -24.30
CA THR A 407 20.44 28.05 -23.16
C THR A 407 19.98 28.68 -21.84
N THR A 408 20.19 30.00 -21.66
CA THR A 408 19.69 30.72 -20.46
C THR A 408 18.18 30.68 -20.34
N GLN A 409 17.44 30.87 -21.43
CA GLN A 409 15.98 30.75 -21.44
C GLN A 409 15.51 29.36 -21.16
N GLN A 410 16.17 28.33 -21.70
CA GLN A 410 15.82 26.92 -21.45
C GLN A 410 16.06 26.53 -19.98
N LEU A 411 17.17 27.01 -19.40
CA LEU A 411 17.45 26.82 -17.97
C LEU A 411 16.41 27.51 -17.08
N LYS A 412 16.01 28.73 -17.43
CA LYS A 412 14.94 29.44 -16.70
C LYS A 412 13.61 28.70 -16.78
N TYR A 413 13.26 28.19 -17.96
CA TYR A 413 12.07 27.38 -18.15
C TYR A 413 12.09 26.12 -17.31
N GLY A 414 13.17 25.32 -17.38
CA GLY A 414 13.30 24.08 -16.64
C GLY A 414 13.33 24.28 -15.13
N SER A 415 14.01 25.33 -14.63
CA SER A 415 14.02 25.68 -13.20
C SER A 415 12.61 26.09 -12.71
N GLY A 416 11.85 26.78 -13.56
CA GLY A 416 10.44 27.11 -13.30
C GLY A 416 9.55 25.86 -13.21
N LEU A 417 9.72 24.91 -14.13
CA LEU A 417 9.02 23.61 -14.08
C LEU A 417 9.38 22.84 -12.80
N MET A 418 10.66 22.77 -12.42
CA MET A 418 11.10 22.11 -11.19
C MET A 418 10.43 22.73 -9.95
N GLU A 419 10.30 24.06 -9.92
CA GLU A 419 9.64 24.76 -8.82
C GLU A 419 8.13 24.48 -8.78
N LEU A 420 7.47 24.38 -9.94
CA LEU A 420 6.05 24.00 -10.03
C LEU A 420 5.77 22.59 -9.53
N LEU A 421 6.71 21.65 -9.68
CA LEU A 421 6.57 20.28 -9.20
C LEU A 421 6.69 20.16 -7.68
N LYS A 422 7.23 21.16 -6.99
CA LYS A 422 7.22 21.18 -5.54
C LYS A 422 5.79 21.34 -5.04
N GLN A 423 5.43 20.61 -3.99
CA GLN A 423 4.08 20.64 -3.43
C GLN A 423 4.14 20.50 -1.91
N PRO A 424 3.45 21.35 -1.15
CA PRO A 424 3.39 21.23 0.30
C PRO A 424 2.61 19.98 0.71
N LEU A 425 2.89 19.46 1.90
CA LEU A 425 2.20 18.31 2.47
C LEU A 425 0.71 18.59 2.66
N SER A 426 -0.11 17.57 2.52
CA SER A 426 -1.56 17.61 2.71
C SER A 426 -2.27 18.66 1.86
N SER A 427 -1.76 18.89 0.66
CA SER A 427 -2.30 19.85 -0.30
C SER A 427 -2.37 19.21 -1.70
N PRO A 428 -3.15 18.13 -1.87
CA PRO A 428 -3.33 17.51 -3.17
C PRO A 428 -4.04 18.50 -4.12
N LEU A 429 -3.61 18.49 -5.39
CA LEU A 429 -4.21 19.29 -6.46
C LEU A 429 -5.27 18.46 -7.18
N SER A 430 -6.38 19.09 -7.54
CA SER A 430 -7.41 18.50 -8.39
C SER A 430 -6.91 18.32 -9.83
N LEU A 431 -7.65 17.56 -10.64
CA LEU A 431 -7.28 17.34 -12.05
C LEU A 431 -7.22 18.66 -12.82
N HIS A 432 -8.21 19.55 -12.65
CA HIS A 432 -8.24 20.82 -13.38
C HIS A 432 -7.11 21.76 -12.97
N GLU A 433 -6.77 21.84 -11.67
CA GLU A 433 -5.64 22.65 -11.18
C GLU A 433 -4.31 22.18 -11.76
N GLN A 434 -4.11 20.86 -11.83
CA GLN A 434 -2.91 20.26 -12.44
C GLN A 434 -2.85 20.55 -13.94
N VAL A 435 -3.95 20.35 -14.68
CA VAL A 435 -4.03 20.57 -16.13
C VAL A 435 -3.82 22.04 -16.48
N ILE A 436 -4.46 22.97 -15.77
CA ILE A 436 -4.27 24.41 -15.97
C ILE A 436 -2.82 24.80 -15.73
N THR A 437 -2.24 24.35 -14.62
CA THR A 437 -0.84 24.64 -14.28
C THR A 437 0.12 24.17 -15.37
N LEU A 438 -0.02 22.92 -15.82
CA LEU A 438 0.86 22.35 -16.83
C LEU A 438 0.63 22.97 -18.20
N CYS A 439 -0.62 23.26 -18.58
CA CYS A 439 -0.93 23.91 -19.84
C CYS A 439 -0.30 25.33 -19.89
N ALA A 440 -0.45 26.14 -18.84
CA ALA A 440 0.19 27.46 -18.77
C ALA A 440 1.72 27.38 -18.78
N ALA A 441 2.31 26.41 -18.08
CA ALA A 441 3.75 26.24 -18.02
C ALA A 441 4.37 25.76 -19.34
N THR A 442 3.79 24.72 -19.98
CA THR A 442 4.31 24.15 -21.25
C THR A 442 4.17 25.13 -22.42
N HIS A 443 3.16 26.02 -22.40
CA HIS A 443 3.02 27.09 -23.37
C HIS A 443 3.80 28.37 -22.97
N LYS A 444 4.69 28.29 -21.97
CA LYS A 444 5.60 29.34 -21.54
C LYS A 444 4.92 30.64 -21.02
N ALA A 445 3.64 30.61 -20.70
CA ALA A 445 2.92 31.76 -20.15
C ALA A 445 3.49 32.27 -18.81
N MET A 446 4.22 31.41 -18.07
CA MET A 446 4.84 31.72 -16.78
C MET A 446 6.30 32.14 -16.83
N MET A 447 6.90 32.30 -18.01
CA MET A 447 8.34 32.61 -18.18
C MET A 447 8.80 33.94 -17.60
N HIS A 448 7.89 34.89 -17.40
CA HIS A 448 8.17 36.20 -16.81
C HIS A 448 8.37 36.12 -15.28
N VAL A 449 7.92 35.03 -14.63
CA VAL A 449 7.92 34.87 -13.18
C VAL A 449 9.31 34.45 -12.68
N GLU A 450 9.76 35.08 -11.60
CA GLU A 450 10.98 34.63 -10.90
C GLU A 450 10.75 33.26 -10.25
N THR A 451 11.72 32.36 -10.35
CA THR A 451 11.62 30.99 -9.83
C THR A 451 11.15 30.95 -8.36
N LYS A 452 11.69 31.83 -7.51
CA LYS A 452 11.31 31.90 -6.08
C LYS A 452 9.85 32.28 -5.84
N LYS A 453 9.20 32.96 -6.77
CA LYS A 453 7.80 33.40 -6.67
C LYS A 453 6.84 32.45 -7.37
N MET A 454 7.35 31.44 -8.08
CA MET A 454 6.57 30.55 -8.94
C MET A 454 5.41 29.87 -8.21
N LYS A 455 5.61 29.38 -6.99
CA LYS A 455 4.57 28.72 -6.21
C LYS A 455 3.43 29.66 -5.77
N LYS A 456 3.80 30.87 -5.39
CA LYS A 456 2.78 31.88 -5.06
C LYS A 456 2.00 32.24 -6.31
N TYR A 457 2.70 32.49 -7.41
CA TYR A 457 2.08 32.83 -8.70
C TYR A 457 1.15 31.71 -9.18
N GLN A 458 1.55 30.44 -9.07
CA GLN A 458 0.71 29.28 -9.40
C GLN A 458 -0.62 29.34 -8.62
N ARG A 459 -0.57 29.56 -7.31
CA ARG A 459 -1.77 29.63 -6.47
C ARG A 459 -2.66 30.78 -6.85
N ASP A 460 -2.09 32.00 -6.95
CA ASP A 460 -2.83 33.19 -7.30
C ASP A 460 -3.49 33.08 -8.70
N MET A 461 -2.80 32.39 -9.64
CA MET A 461 -3.36 32.08 -10.97
C MET A 461 -4.52 31.09 -10.89
N LEU A 462 -4.41 30.01 -10.13
CA LEU A 462 -5.50 29.04 -9.95
C LEU A 462 -6.71 29.68 -9.28
N ASP A 463 -6.51 30.48 -8.24
CA ASP A 463 -7.58 31.27 -7.60
C ASP A 463 -8.27 32.23 -8.58
N TYR A 464 -7.50 32.80 -9.52
CA TYR A 464 -8.08 33.63 -10.59
C TYR A 464 -8.92 32.80 -11.58
N PHE A 465 -8.45 31.62 -11.98
CA PHE A 465 -9.26 30.71 -12.82
C PHE A 465 -10.56 30.30 -12.14
N ASP A 466 -10.51 29.93 -10.88
CA ASP A 466 -11.68 29.48 -10.13
C ASP A 466 -12.71 30.60 -9.90
N SER A 467 -12.24 31.83 -9.73
CA SER A 467 -13.12 32.98 -9.51
C SER A 467 -13.68 33.59 -10.80
N ALA A 468 -12.86 33.74 -11.84
CA ALA A 468 -13.23 34.44 -13.06
C ALA A 468 -13.70 33.51 -14.19
N TYR A 469 -13.23 32.28 -14.23
CA TYR A 469 -13.50 31.31 -15.31
C TYR A 469 -13.82 29.91 -14.78
N PRO A 470 -14.73 29.74 -13.80
CA PRO A 470 -15.01 28.44 -13.16
C PRO A 470 -15.53 27.37 -14.13
N GLU A 471 -16.03 27.78 -15.30
CA GLU A 471 -16.48 26.85 -16.35
C GLU A 471 -15.33 26.03 -16.92
N ILE A 472 -14.11 26.58 -16.99
CA ILE A 472 -12.92 25.86 -17.47
C ILE A 472 -12.61 24.67 -16.57
N GLY A 473 -12.56 24.91 -15.26
CA GLY A 473 -12.32 23.87 -14.26
C GLY A 473 -13.38 22.76 -14.32
N ARG A 474 -14.66 23.14 -14.35
CA ARG A 474 -15.79 22.19 -14.47
C ARG A 474 -15.72 21.36 -15.75
N GLU A 475 -15.42 21.96 -16.88
CA GLU A 475 -15.31 21.26 -18.16
C GLU A 475 -14.20 20.20 -18.13
N ILE A 476 -13.03 20.51 -17.52
CA ILE A 476 -11.91 19.56 -17.37
C ILE A 476 -12.31 18.40 -16.45
N GLU A 477 -12.95 18.66 -15.31
CA GLU A 477 -13.35 17.63 -14.36
C GLU A 477 -14.42 16.68 -14.94
N GLU A 478 -15.42 17.23 -15.63
CA GLU A 478 -16.53 16.44 -16.19
C GLU A 478 -16.12 15.65 -17.43
N LYS A 479 -15.51 16.32 -18.41
CA LYS A 479 -15.15 15.69 -19.70
C LYS A 479 -13.83 14.95 -19.67
N ARG A 480 -12.94 15.27 -18.73
CA ARG A 480 -11.58 14.69 -18.60
C ARG A 480 -10.76 14.78 -19.90
N GLN A 481 -11.07 15.77 -20.73
CA GLN A 481 -10.45 16.04 -22.04
C GLN A 481 -9.99 17.47 -22.14
N LEU A 482 -8.98 17.71 -22.97
CA LEU A 482 -8.44 19.05 -23.25
C LEU A 482 -8.44 19.28 -24.76
N PRO A 483 -9.59 19.68 -25.39
CA PRO A 483 -9.63 20.11 -26.79
C PRO A 483 -8.66 21.29 -27.02
N ASP A 484 -8.24 21.49 -28.29
CA ASP A 484 -7.31 22.58 -28.63
C ASP A 484 -7.88 23.95 -28.27
N GLU A 485 -9.16 24.17 -28.55
CA GLU A 485 -9.87 25.41 -28.20
C GLU A 485 -9.84 25.71 -26.67
N LEU A 486 -10.00 24.67 -25.85
CA LEU A 486 -9.91 24.83 -24.39
C LEU A 486 -8.47 25.09 -23.93
N ALA A 487 -7.49 24.42 -24.55
CA ALA A 487 -6.08 24.67 -24.26
C ALA A 487 -5.69 26.12 -24.60
N GLU A 488 -6.08 26.61 -25.78
CA GLU A 488 -5.85 28.00 -26.20
C GLU A 488 -6.55 29.00 -25.26
N LYS A 489 -7.78 28.67 -24.80
CA LYS A 489 -8.49 29.51 -23.82
C LYS A 489 -7.73 29.58 -22.50
N ILE A 490 -7.20 28.44 -22.00
CA ILE A 490 -6.40 28.39 -20.77
C ILE A 490 -5.14 29.27 -20.92
N VAL A 491 -4.42 29.13 -22.02
CA VAL A 491 -3.21 29.94 -22.29
C VAL A 491 -3.54 31.42 -22.31
N LYS A 492 -4.60 31.82 -23.01
CA LYS A 492 -5.04 33.20 -23.10
C LYS A 492 -5.40 33.81 -21.75
N VAL A 493 -6.15 33.05 -20.91
CA VAL A 493 -6.47 33.49 -19.55
C VAL A 493 -5.25 33.58 -18.66
N ALA A 494 -4.28 32.66 -18.83
CA ALA A 494 -3.00 32.71 -18.10
C ALA A 494 -2.16 33.93 -18.50
N GLU A 495 -2.16 34.31 -19.79
CA GLU A 495 -1.51 35.54 -20.30
C GLU A 495 -2.21 36.81 -19.77
N GLU A 496 -3.54 36.83 -19.76
CA GLU A 496 -4.30 37.94 -19.15
C GLU A 496 -3.98 38.13 -17.66
N PHE A 497 -3.81 37.01 -16.94
CA PHE A 497 -3.40 37.07 -15.53
C PHE A 497 -1.96 37.55 -15.39
N ALA A 498 -1.08 37.14 -16.29
CA ALA A 498 0.31 37.60 -16.33
C ALA A 498 0.41 39.12 -16.49
N ASP A 499 -0.42 39.70 -17.37
CA ASP A 499 -0.42 41.14 -17.61
C ASP A 499 -1.05 41.96 -16.43
N LYS A 500 -1.99 41.37 -15.69
CA LYS A 500 -2.56 41.98 -14.47
C LYS A 500 -1.62 41.88 -13.24
N SER A 501 -0.70 40.95 -13.24
CA SER A 501 0.22 40.66 -12.12
C SER A 501 1.60 41.30 -12.26
N ARG A 502 1.87 41.94 -13.38
CA ARG A 502 3.03 42.82 -13.61
C ARG A 502 2.84 44.19 -13.01
#